data_b453fb826d162e9ab9321a00d8661112
#
_entry.id   b453fb826d162e9ab9321a00d8661112
#
_cell.length_a   1.000
_cell.length_b   1.000
_cell.length_c   1.000
_cell.angle_alpha   90.00
_cell.angle_beta   90.00
_cell.angle_gamma   90.00
#
_symmetry.space_group_name_H-M   'P 1'
#
loop_
_entity.id
_entity.type
_entity.pdbx_description
1 polymer ?
#
loop_
_entity_poly.entity_id
_entity_poly.type
_entity_poly.pdbx_seq_one_letter_code
_entity_poly.pdbx_strand_id
1 'polypeptide(L)'
;MTARPLHEIMDPGWATALEPVADRIAAMGEFLRAEVAAGRTYLPSGDHILRAFRQPFDEVRVLIVGQDPYPTPGHPIGLCFAVAPDVRPLPKSLVNIYREYRDDLGHPEPSNGDLTPWTAQGVLLLNRALTVRPGKPNSHQGKGWEEITERAIVALAERDRPLVAVLWGSNARKLKPLLGSVPCVESVHPSPLSARNGFFGSRPFSRTNTLLEQQGAQPVDWKLP
;
A
#
# COMPACT_ATOMS: atom_id res chain seq x y z
N MET A 1 -22.36 -11.89 -15.25
CA MET A 1 -21.56 -10.76 -15.78
C MET A 1 -20.13 -11.26 -15.92
N THR A 2 -19.58 -11.23 -17.12
CA THR A 2 -18.16 -11.53 -17.39
C THR A 2 -17.29 -10.53 -16.63
N ALA A 3 -16.18 -11.01 -16.05
CA ALA A 3 -15.22 -10.15 -15.42
C ALA A 3 -14.65 -9.16 -16.47
N ARG A 4 -14.48 -7.89 -16.09
CA ARG A 4 -13.81 -6.92 -16.98
C ARG A 4 -12.35 -7.33 -17.19
N PRO A 5 -11.81 -7.19 -18.41
CA PRO A 5 -10.38 -7.40 -18.67
C PRO A 5 -9.50 -6.57 -17.74
N LEU A 6 -8.34 -7.09 -17.32
CA LEU A 6 -7.47 -6.42 -16.36
C LEU A 6 -7.02 -5.03 -16.86
N HIS A 7 -6.72 -4.89 -18.15
CA HIS A 7 -6.28 -3.62 -18.76
C HIS A 7 -7.34 -2.50 -18.74
N GLU A 8 -8.60 -2.83 -18.45
CA GLU A 8 -9.68 -1.83 -18.27
C GLU A 8 -9.80 -1.33 -16.84
N ILE A 9 -9.20 -2.03 -15.87
CA ILE A 9 -9.36 -1.76 -14.44
C ILE A 9 -8.07 -1.39 -13.72
N MET A 10 -6.91 -1.50 -14.40
CA MET A 10 -5.60 -1.14 -13.89
C MET A 10 -4.67 -0.69 -15.02
N ASP A 11 -3.48 -0.18 -14.68
CA ASP A 11 -2.45 0.15 -15.65
C ASP A 11 -2.04 -1.08 -16.49
N PRO A 12 -1.75 -0.94 -17.79
CA PRO A 12 -1.39 -2.08 -18.66
C PRO A 12 -0.19 -2.89 -18.18
N GLY A 13 0.82 -2.26 -17.57
CA GLY A 13 1.96 -2.97 -17.00
C GLY A 13 1.54 -3.86 -15.83
N TRP A 14 0.66 -3.38 -14.96
CA TRP A 14 0.07 -4.18 -13.90
C TRP A 14 -0.83 -5.31 -14.44
N ALA A 15 -1.62 -5.03 -15.49
CA ALA A 15 -2.45 -6.05 -16.12
C ALA A 15 -1.61 -7.23 -16.62
N THR A 16 -0.46 -6.95 -17.24
CA THR A 16 0.50 -7.97 -17.68
C THR A 16 1.15 -8.70 -16.48
N ALA A 17 1.61 -7.95 -15.48
CA ALA A 17 2.29 -8.50 -14.31
C ALA A 17 1.38 -9.43 -13.46
N LEU A 18 0.07 -9.13 -13.43
CA LEU A 18 -0.94 -9.85 -12.66
C LEU A 18 -1.74 -10.87 -13.47
N GLU A 19 -1.46 -11.03 -14.78
CA GLU A 19 -2.11 -12.05 -15.62
C GLU A 19 -2.04 -13.46 -15.02
N PRO A 20 -0.91 -13.91 -14.42
CA PRO A 20 -0.83 -15.24 -13.81
C PRO A 20 -1.82 -15.47 -12.64
N VAL A 21 -2.38 -14.40 -12.08
CA VAL A 21 -3.36 -14.44 -10.96
C VAL A 21 -4.71 -13.84 -11.35
N ALA A 22 -4.99 -13.72 -12.66
CA ALA A 22 -6.25 -13.16 -13.17
C ALA A 22 -7.48 -13.91 -12.63
N ASP A 23 -7.42 -15.24 -12.59
CA ASP A 23 -8.50 -16.07 -12.03
C ASP A 23 -8.70 -15.81 -10.53
N ARG A 24 -7.62 -15.53 -9.79
CA ARG A 24 -7.73 -15.16 -8.38
C ARG A 24 -8.39 -13.78 -8.20
N ILE A 25 -8.08 -12.82 -9.07
CA ILE A 25 -8.74 -11.51 -9.08
C ILE A 25 -10.24 -11.67 -9.36
N ALA A 26 -10.60 -12.51 -10.33
CA ALA A 26 -12.00 -12.82 -10.63
C ALA A 26 -12.72 -13.48 -9.44
N ALA A 27 -12.07 -14.46 -8.79
CA ALA A 27 -12.60 -15.14 -7.61
C ALA A 27 -12.81 -14.17 -6.43
N MET A 28 -11.92 -13.19 -6.24
CA MET A 28 -12.12 -12.15 -5.23
C MET A 28 -13.33 -11.26 -5.56
N GLY A 29 -13.58 -10.98 -6.83
CA GLY A 29 -14.81 -10.31 -7.26
C GLY A 29 -16.08 -11.12 -6.91
N GLU A 30 -16.04 -12.44 -7.08
CA GLU A 30 -17.15 -13.33 -6.67
C GLU A 30 -17.32 -13.35 -5.15
N PHE A 31 -16.23 -13.45 -4.40
CA PHE A 31 -16.24 -13.38 -2.94
C PHE A 31 -16.94 -12.09 -2.46
N LEU A 32 -16.59 -10.93 -3.02
CA LEU A 32 -17.21 -9.66 -2.63
C LEU A 32 -18.70 -9.59 -3.01
N ARG A 33 -19.10 -10.15 -4.14
CA ARG A 33 -20.51 -10.26 -4.51
C ARG A 33 -21.29 -11.16 -3.53
N ALA A 34 -20.68 -12.27 -3.10
CA ALA A 34 -21.27 -13.14 -2.09
C ALA A 34 -21.40 -12.46 -0.73
N GLU A 35 -20.41 -11.62 -0.32
CA GLU A 35 -20.52 -10.79 0.88
C GLU A 35 -21.75 -9.88 0.82
N VAL A 36 -21.93 -9.15 -0.31
CA VAL A 36 -23.07 -8.26 -0.50
C VAL A 36 -24.39 -9.02 -0.51
N ALA A 37 -24.48 -10.16 -1.22
CA ALA A 37 -25.66 -11.01 -1.25
C ALA A 37 -26.06 -11.55 0.14
N ALA A 38 -25.08 -11.72 1.02
CA ALA A 38 -25.30 -12.12 2.41
C ALA A 38 -25.54 -10.93 3.36
N GLY A 39 -25.84 -9.74 2.83
CA GLY A 39 -26.12 -8.53 3.62
C GLY A 39 -24.88 -7.92 4.30
N ARG A 40 -23.68 -8.31 3.91
CA ARG A 40 -22.41 -7.76 4.46
C ARG A 40 -21.83 -6.75 3.47
N THR A 41 -21.33 -5.65 3.99
CA THR A 41 -20.63 -4.64 3.20
C THR A 41 -19.12 -4.76 3.36
N TYR A 42 -18.37 -4.11 2.48
CA TYR A 42 -16.91 -4.07 2.52
C TYR A 42 -16.38 -2.65 2.21
N LEU A 43 -15.15 -2.42 2.58
CA LEU A 43 -14.38 -1.19 2.33
C LEU A 43 -13.06 -1.56 1.65
N PRO A 44 -12.52 -0.67 0.80
CA PRO A 44 -13.09 0.58 0.27
C PRO A 44 -14.22 0.29 -0.75
N SER A 45 -14.80 1.36 -1.33
CA SER A 45 -15.75 1.23 -2.43
C SER A 45 -15.13 0.50 -3.63
N GLY A 46 -15.96 -0.13 -4.48
CA GLY A 46 -15.49 -0.96 -5.61
C GLY A 46 -14.44 -0.29 -6.50
N ASP A 47 -14.60 1.00 -6.77
CA ASP A 47 -13.68 1.77 -7.61
C ASP A 47 -12.29 1.98 -6.98
N HIS A 48 -12.18 1.82 -5.67
CA HIS A 48 -10.94 2.00 -4.93
C HIS A 48 -10.22 0.69 -4.60
N ILE A 49 -10.81 -0.49 -4.82
CA ILE A 49 -10.19 -1.77 -4.44
C ILE A 49 -8.81 -1.95 -5.11
N LEU A 50 -8.74 -1.71 -6.42
CA LEU A 50 -7.53 -1.86 -7.23
C LEU A 50 -6.82 -0.52 -7.50
N ARG A 51 -7.10 0.53 -6.70
CA ARG A 51 -6.57 1.87 -6.95
C ARG A 51 -5.04 1.91 -6.97
N ALA A 52 -4.38 1.16 -6.12
CA ALA A 52 -2.92 1.09 -6.08
C ALA A 52 -2.30 0.64 -7.41
N PHE A 53 -3.02 -0.15 -8.20
CA PHE A 53 -2.59 -0.63 -9.52
C PHE A 53 -2.97 0.30 -10.68
N ARG A 54 -3.45 1.50 -10.41
CA ARG A 54 -3.72 2.50 -11.46
C ARG A 54 -2.50 3.36 -11.79
N GLN A 55 -1.52 3.47 -10.88
CA GLN A 55 -0.27 4.13 -11.21
C GLN A 55 0.56 3.26 -12.16
N PRO A 56 1.38 3.85 -13.06
CA PRO A 56 2.19 3.09 -14.01
C PRO A 56 3.12 2.10 -13.29
N PHE A 57 3.04 0.82 -13.69
CA PHE A 57 3.88 -0.26 -13.14
C PHE A 57 5.37 0.08 -13.25
N ASP A 58 5.77 0.60 -14.39
CA ASP A 58 7.15 0.91 -14.70
C ASP A 58 7.72 2.11 -13.92
N GLU A 59 6.86 2.98 -13.41
CA GLU A 59 7.27 4.16 -12.61
C GLU A 59 7.42 3.86 -11.13
N VAL A 60 6.97 2.68 -10.66
CA VAL A 60 7.12 2.32 -9.25
C VAL A 60 8.59 2.15 -8.89
N ARG A 61 9.06 2.91 -7.91
CA ARG A 61 10.44 2.86 -7.38
C ARG A 61 10.51 2.74 -5.87
N VAL A 62 9.37 2.89 -5.19
CA VAL A 62 9.24 2.61 -3.76
C VAL A 62 7.98 1.79 -3.53
N LEU A 63 8.10 0.74 -2.72
CA LEU A 63 6.97 -0.06 -2.25
C LEU A 63 6.80 0.13 -0.75
N ILE A 64 5.65 0.66 -0.32
CA ILE A 64 5.23 0.68 1.09
C ILE A 64 4.10 -0.32 1.27
N VAL A 65 4.26 -1.26 2.22
CA VAL A 65 3.26 -2.31 2.43
C VAL A 65 2.49 -2.07 3.72
N GLY A 66 1.17 -1.95 3.59
CA GLY A 66 0.20 -2.00 4.68
C GLY A 66 -0.40 -3.40 4.85
N GLN A 67 -1.20 -3.60 5.89
CA GLN A 67 -1.82 -4.87 6.20
C GLN A 67 -3.20 -5.01 5.53
N ASP A 68 -4.14 -4.18 5.89
CA ASP A 68 -5.50 -4.09 5.35
C ASP A 68 -6.02 -2.65 5.40
N PRO A 69 -7.10 -2.33 4.69
CA PRO A 69 -7.69 -1.00 4.73
C PRO A 69 -8.21 -0.63 6.12
N TYR A 70 -8.26 0.65 6.44
CA TYR A 70 -8.95 1.11 7.64
C TYR A 70 -10.40 0.61 7.66
N PRO A 71 -10.88 0.02 8.78
CA PRO A 71 -12.22 -0.54 8.84
C PRO A 71 -13.33 0.50 9.08
N THR A 72 -12.98 1.78 9.17
CA THR A 72 -13.94 2.87 9.39
C THR A 72 -14.55 3.32 8.07
N PRO A 73 -15.88 3.32 7.90
CA PRO A 73 -16.54 3.84 6.70
C PRO A 73 -16.06 5.25 6.34
N GLY A 74 -15.82 5.49 5.06
CA GLY A 74 -15.32 6.78 4.55
C GLY A 74 -13.81 6.99 4.67
N HIS A 75 -13.08 6.16 5.42
CA HIS A 75 -11.63 6.32 5.58
C HIS A 75 -10.82 5.76 4.40
N PRO A 76 -10.94 4.45 4.04
CA PRO A 76 -10.00 3.87 3.08
C PRO A 76 -10.29 4.32 1.65
N ILE A 77 -9.24 4.68 0.95
CA ILE A 77 -9.27 5.15 -0.44
C ILE A 77 -8.51 4.22 -1.40
N GLY A 78 -8.20 2.98 -0.98
CA GLY A 78 -7.49 1.99 -1.79
C GLY A 78 -5.97 2.13 -1.83
N LEU A 79 -5.42 2.99 -0.97
CA LEU A 79 -3.97 3.18 -0.76
C LEU A 79 -3.67 2.92 0.72
N CYS A 80 -2.62 2.15 1.02
CA CYS A 80 -2.28 1.84 2.40
C CYS A 80 -1.92 3.11 3.18
N PHE A 81 -2.33 3.16 4.45
CA PHE A 81 -2.17 4.28 5.39
C PHE A 81 -2.88 5.59 4.99
N ALA A 82 -3.32 5.75 3.75
CA ALA A 82 -4.01 6.94 3.26
C ALA A 82 -5.51 6.94 3.59
N VAL A 83 -6.05 8.13 3.77
CA VAL A 83 -7.49 8.38 3.90
C VAL A 83 -7.91 9.56 3.02
N ALA A 84 -9.21 9.72 2.79
CA ALA A 84 -9.74 10.87 2.06
C ALA A 84 -9.34 12.20 2.75
N PRO A 85 -9.17 13.30 1.97
CA PRO A 85 -8.65 14.57 2.51
C PRO A 85 -9.49 15.21 3.62
N ASP A 86 -10.78 14.90 3.67
CA ASP A 86 -11.76 15.41 4.64
C ASP A 86 -11.86 14.58 5.92
N VAL A 87 -11.20 13.42 5.97
CA VAL A 87 -11.25 12.55 7.15
C VAL A 87 -10.64 13.23 8.38
N ARG A 88 -11.43 13.34 9.43
CA ARG A 88 -11.00 13.83 10.75
C ARG A 88 -11.72 13.04 11.87
N PRO A 89 -11.03 12.70 12.97
CA PRO A 89 -9.58 12.82 13.17
C PRO A 89 -8.79 11.86 12.27
N LEU A 90 -7.52 12.16 12.02
CA LEU A 90 -6.64 11.26 11.26
C LEU A 90 -6.41 9.93 12.01
N PRO A 91 -6.28 8.80 11.30
CA PRO A 91 -5.90 7.53 11.91
C PRO A 91 -4.59 7.63 12.69
N LYS A 92 -4.54 7.01 13.87
CA LYS A 92 -3.39 7.14 14.79
C LYS A 92 -2.06 6.67 14.17
N SER A 93 -2.08 5.66 13.30
CA SER A 93 -0.87 5.22 12.58
C SER A 93 -0.38 6.29 11.62
N LEU A 94 -1.29 6.98 10.91
CA LEU A 94 -0.94 8.07 10.00
C LEU A 94 -0.39 9.28 10.75
N VAL A 95 -0.96 9.62 11.91
CA VAL A 95 -0.41 10.67 12.80
C VAL A 95 1.04 10.35 13.18
N ASN A 96 1.34 9.08 13.52
CA ASN A 96 2.70 8.67 13.85
C ASN A 96 3.63 8.71 12.62
N ILE A 97 3.13 8.35 11.43
CA ILE A 97 3.88 8.50 10.17
C ILE A 97 4.23 9.96 9.92
N TYR A 98 3.29 10.89 10.12
CA TYR A 98 3.51 12.33 9.91
C TYR A 98 4.48 12.92 10.94
N ARG A 99 4.43 12.45 12.18
CA ARG A 99 5.44 12.84 13.18
C ARG A 99 6.85 12.41 12.74
N GLU A 100 7.03 11.14 12.34
CA GLU A 100 8.33 10.66 11.86
C GLU A 100 8.75 11.36 10.56
N TYR A 101 7.81 11.62 9.66
CA TYR A 101 8.03 12.40 8.45
C TYR A 101 8.60 13.80 8.75
N ARG A 102 8.01 14.53 9.71
CA ARG A 102 8.53 15.81 10.16
C ARG A 102 9.91 15.69 10.77
N ASP A 103 10.10 14.71 11.65
CA ASP A 103 11.35 14.53 12.39
C ASP A 103 12.50 14.02 11.47
N ASP A 104 12.19 13.27 10.41
CA ASP A 104 13.17 12.77 9.41
C ASP A 104 13.53 13.80 8.34
N LEU A 105 12.55 14.53 7.82
CA LEU A 105 12.69 15.40 6.64
C LEU A 105 12.70 16.90 6.96
N GLY A 106 12.27 17.30 8.15
CA GLY A 106 12.12 18.71 8.53
C GLY A 106 10.93 19.42 7.87
N HIS A 107 10.07 18.71 7.15
CA HIS A 107 8.84 19.29 6.59
C HIS A 107 7.75 19.44 7.66
N PRO A 108 6.86 20.43 7.53
CA PRO A 108 5.70 20.51 8.42
C PRO A 108 4.81 19.26 8.28
N GLU A 109 4.11 18.92 9.36
CA GLU A 109 3.13 17.82 9.29
C GLU A 109 2.01 18.19 8.30
N PRO A 110 1.63 17.24 7.39
CA PRO A 110 0.58 17.50 6.41
C PRO A 110 -0.78 17.80 7.06
N SER A 111 -1.57 18.65 6.42
CA SER A 111 -2.86 19.09 6.94
C SER A 111 -4.00 18.08 6.78
N ASN A 112 -3.83 17.06 5.93
CA ASN A 112 -4.83 16.03 5.64
C ASN A 112 -4.19 14.65 5.50
N GLY A 113 -5.01 13.61 5.29
CA GLY A 113 -4.55 12.22 5.23
C GLY A 113 -4.37 11.66 3.82
N ASP A 114 -4.40 12.49 2.79
CA ASP A 114 -4.22 12.07 1.40
C ASP A 114 -2.74 11.89 1.06
N LEU A 115 -2.33 10.65 0.79
CA LEU A 115 -0.99 10.30 0.34
C LEU A 115 -0.89 10.13 -1.19
N THR A 116 -1.93 10.50 -1.94
CA THR A 116 -1.92 10.43 -3.41
C THR A 116 -0.72 11.15 -4.06
N PRO A 117 -0.23 12.30 -3.55
CA PRO A 117 0.96 12.92 -4.12
C PRO A 117 2.20 12.02 -4.13
N TRP A 118 2.35 11.12 -3.16
CA TRP A 118 3.45 10.14 -3.17
C TRP A 118 3.33 9.14 -4.33
N THR A 119 2.10 8.77 -4.74
CA THR A 119 1.94 7.85 -5.88
C THR A 119 2.42 8.47 -7.19
N ALA A 120 2.25 9.79 -7.35
CA ALA A 120 2.80 10.54 -8.49
C ALA A 120 4.34 10.61 -8.48
N GLN A 121 4.98 10.31 -7.34
CA GLN A 121 6.43 10.18 -7.18
C GLN A 121 6.93 8.73 -7.33
N GLY A 122 6.09 7.81 -7.79
CA GLY A 122 6.45 6.41 -7.96
C GLY A 122 6.42 5.58 -6.67
N VAL A 123 5.69 6.03 -5.63
CA VAL A 123 5.51 5.27 -4.40
C VAL A 123 4.24 4.43 -4.50
N LEU A 124 4.38 3.11 -4.52
CA LEU A 124 3.25 2.18 -4.43
C LEU A 124 2.82 1.99 -2.98
N LEU A 125 1.61 2.40 -2.66
CA LEU A 125 0.99 2.26 -1.34
C LEU A 125 0.04 1.06 -1.34
N LEU A 126 0.57 -0.14 -1.07
CA LEU A 126 -0.13 -1.41 -1.24
C LEU A 126 -0.50 -2.06 0.09
N ASN A 127 -1.79 -2.37 0.31
CA ASN A 127 -2.20 -3.26 1.38
C ASN A 127 -2.06 -4.73 0.98
N ARG A 128 -1.80 -5.61 1.94
CA ARG A 128 -1.77 -7.08 1.74
C ARG A 128 -3.17 -7.63 1.44
N ALA A 129 -4.18 -7.22 2.20
CA ALA A 129 -5.58 -7.45 1.87
C ALA A 129 -6.17 -6.15 1.32
N LEU A 130 -6.86 -6.21 0.17
CA LEU A 130 -7.35 -4.99 -0.50
C LEU A 130 -8.75 -4.58 -0.04
N THR A 131 -9.42 -5.40 0.76
CA THR A 131 -10.74 -5.10 1.31
C THR A 131 -10.85 -5.53 2.76
N VAL A 132 -11.84 -4.97 3.47
CA VAL A 132 -12.13 -5.27 4.87
C VAL A 132 -13.62 -5.06 5.14
N ARG A 133 -14.22 -5.75 6.11
CA ARG A 133 -15.57 -5.43 6.58
C ARG A 133 -15.55 -4.20 7.49
N PRO A 134 -16.55 -3.31 7.42
CA PRO A 134 -16.66 -2.18 8.34
C PRO A 134 -16.59 -2.64 9.80
N GLY A 135 -15.77 -1.92 10.60
CA GLY A 135 -15.58 -2.20 12.02
C GLY A 135 -14.83 -3.50 12.35
N LYS A 136 -14.39 -4.29 11.38
CA LYS A 136 -13.77 -5.61 11.61
C LYS A 136 -12.40 -5.70 10.92
N PRO A 137 -11.32 -5.17 11.51
CA PRO A 137 -9.99 -5.28 10.94
C PRO A 137 -9.62 -6.75 10.70
N ASN A 138 -8.81 -7.01 9.66
CA ASN A 138 -8.36 -8.34 9.21
C ASN A 138 -9.46 -9.29 8.73
N SER A 139 -10.72 -8.84 8.60
CA SER A 139 -11.85 -9.72 8.26
C SER A 139 -11.76 -10.36 6.88
N HIS A 140 -10.98 -9.80 5.96
CA HIS A 140 -10.73 -10.38 4.63
C HIS A 140 -9.31 -10.93 4.47
N GLN A 141 -8.53 -10.99 5.55
CA GLN A 141 -7.23 -11.67 5.54
C GLN A 141 -7.43 -13.19 5.30
N GLY A 142 -6.55 -13.79 4.49
CA GLY A 142 -6.63 -15.21 4.11
C GLY A 142 -7.80 -15.55 3.18
N LYS A 143 -8.43 -14.56 2.53
CA LYS A 143 -9.52 -14.79 1.57
C LYS A 143 -9.04 -14.86 0.11
N GLY A 144 -7.76 -14.54 -0.14
CA GLY A 144 -7.14 -14.65 -1.47
C GLY A 144 -6.47 -13.38 -1.98
N TRP A 145 -6.62 -12.24 -1.28
CA TRP A 145 -5.94 -11.00 -1.64
C TRP A 145 -4.41 -11.14 -1.59
N GLU A 146 -3.92 -11.91 -0.61
CA GLU A 146 -2.49 -12.09 -0.37
C GLU A 146 -1.76 -12.68 -1.58
N GLU A 147 -2.38 -13.62 -2.30
CA GLU A 147 -1.80 -14.23 -3.50
C GLU A 147 -1.63 -13.20 -4.62
N ILE A 148 -2.62 -12.31 -4.80
CA ILE A 148 -2.58 -11.23 -5.78
C ILE A 148 -1.49 -10.23 -5.44
N THR A 149 -1.43 -9.79 -4.18
CA THR A 149 -0.46 -8.79 -3.73
C THR A 149 0.95 -9.35 -3.62
N GLU A 150 1.11 -10.65 -3.35
CA GLU A 150 2.40 -11.35 -3.45
C GLU A 150 2.91 -11.37 -4.90
N ARG A 151 2.05 -11.73 -5.86
CA ARG A 151 2.44 -11.68 -7.28
C ARG A 151 2.85 -10.26 -7.70
N ALA A 152 2.14 -9.23 -7.24
CA ALA A 152 2.50 -7.83 -7.50
C ALA A 152 3.89 -7.48 -6.94
N ILE A 153 4.20 -7.89 -5.71
CA ILE A 153 5.49 -7.66 -5.06
C ILE A 153 6.62 -8.39 -5.80
N VAL A 154 6.41 -9.65 -6.15
CA VAL A 154 7.37 -10.45 -6.93
C VAL A 154 7.61 -9.81 -8.29
N ALA A 155 6.55 -9.40 -9.00
CA ALA A 155 6.69 -8.74 -10.30
C ALA A 155 7.51 -7.44 -10.23
N LEU A 156 7.37 -6.65 -9.15
CA LEU A 156 8.20 -5.47 -8.93
C LEU A 156 9.67 -5.85 -8.66
N ALA A 157 9.91 -6.89 -7.87
CA ALA A 157 11.25 -7.34 -7.53
C ALA A 157 11.99 -7.96 -8.74
N GLU A 158 11.25 -8.59 -9.65
CA GLU A 158 11.78 -9.21 -10.87
C GLU A 158 12.12 -8.19 -11.98
N ARG A 159 11.65 -6.93 -11.85
CA ARG A 159 12.05 -5.89 -12.82
C ARG A 159 13.53 -5.56 -12.63
N ASP A 160 14.23 -5.35 -13.70
CA ASP A 160 15.60 -4.80 -13.67
C ASP A 160 15.55 -3.26 -13.59
N ARG A 161 14.95 -2.75 -12.50
CA ARG A 161 14.78 -1.31 -12.25
C ARG A 161 14.99 -0.99 -10.78
N PRO A 162 15.45 0.22 -10.44
CA PRO A 162 15.58 0.67 -9.06
C PRO A 162 14.27 0.51 -8.27
N LEU A 163 14.38 -0.12 -7.11
CA LEU A 163 13.26 -0.33 -6.19
C LEU A 163 13.77 -0.34 -4.75
N VAL A 164 13.02 0.28 -3.83
CA VAL A 164 13.23 0.18 -2.38
C VAL A 164 11.92 -0.24 -1.73
N ALA A 165 11.96 -1.23 -0.85
CA ALA A 165 10.80 -1.65 -0.09
C ALA A 165 10.85 -1.09 1.34
N VAL A 166 9.75 -0.50 1.79
CA VAL A 166 9.56 0.01 3.15
C VAL A 166 8.62 -0.94 3.89
N LEU A 167 9.15 -1.65 4.88
CA LEU A 167 8.48 -2.74 5.57
C LEU A 167 8.26 -2.39 7.04
N TRP A 168 7.07 -1.87 7.35
CA TRP A 168 6.68 -1.47 8.69
C TRP A 168 5.91 -2.58 9.45
N GLY A 169 6.56 -3.13 10.45
CA GLY A 169 6.00 -4.18 11.31
C GLY A 169 6.31 -5.60 10.86
N SER A 170 6.05 -6.56 11.74
CA SER A 170 6.40 -7.97 11.53
C SER A 170 5.73 -8.59 10.31
N ASN A 171 4.47 -8.22 10.03
CA ASN A 171 3.74 -8.77 8.89
C ASN A 171 4.31 -8.30 7.56
N ALA A 172 4.68 -7.01 7.43
CA ALA A 172 5.34 -6.51 6.23
C ALA A 172 6.74 -7.14 6.06
N ARG A 173 7.52 -7.27 7.15
CA ARG A 173 8.86 -7.89 7.10
C ARG A 173 8.86 -9.36 6.65
N LYS A 174 7.77 -10.10 6.84
CA LYS A 174 7.62 -11.47 6.31
C LYS A 174 7.67 -11.55 4.79
N LEU A 175 7.48 -10.42 4.10
CA LEU A 175 7.54 -10.35 2.63
C LEU A 175 8.97 -10.22 2.09
N LYS A 176 9.96 -9.97 2.95
CA LYS A 176 11.35 -9.80 2.54
C LYS A 176 11.91 -10.93 1.66
N PRO A 177 11.58 -12.21 1.88
CA PRO A 177 12.01 -13.28 0.97
C PRO A 177 11.49 -13.14 -0.47
N LEU A 178 10.33 -12.50 -0.67
CA LEU A 178 9.76 -12.27 -2.00
C LEU A 178 10.47 -11.15 -2.78
N LEU A 179 11.20 -10.30 -2.07
CA LEU A 179 11.89 -9.13 -2.61
C LEU A 179 13.30 -9.44 -3.11
N GLY A 180 13.84 -10.64 -2.81
CA GLY A 180 15.18 -11.03 -3.24
C GLY A 180 16.26 -10.03 -2.80
N SER A 181 16.93 -9.40 -3.78
CA SER A 181 18.01 -8.42 -3.55
C SER A 181 17.52 -6.98 -3.38
N VAL A 182 16.21 -6.72 -3.46
CA VAL A 182 15.65 -5.37 -3.29
C VAL A 182 16.00 -4.80 -1.91
N PRO A 183 16.65 -3.63 -1.81
CA PRO A 183 16.94 -3.00 -0.54
C PRO A 183 15.67 -2.72 0.27
N CYS A 184 15.72 -3.01 1.58
CA CYS A 184 14.58 -2.85 2.47
C CYS A 184 14.88 -1.85 3.59
N VAL A 185 13.98 -0.91 3.82
CA VAL A 185 13.93 -0.06 5.00
C VAL A 185 12.93 -0.66 5.99
N GLU A 186 13.45 -1.22 7.07
CA GLU A 186 12.64 -1.97 8.04
C GLU A 186 12.52 -1.20 9.36
N SER A 187 11.33 -1.23 9.96
CA SER A 187 11.07 -0.80 11.34
C SER A 187 9.88 -1.54 11.94
N VAL A 188 9.53 -1.22 13.18
CA VAL A 188 8.25 -1.65 13.76
C VAL A 188 7.10 -0.90 13.11
N HIS A 189 5.86 -1.38 13.32
CA HIS A 189 4.67 -0.76 12.75
C HIS A 189 4.40 0.63 13.36
N PRO A 190 3.90 1.62 12.59
CA PRO A 190 3.59 2.98 13.08
C PRO A 190 2.38 3.06 14.02
N SER A 191 1.73 1.95 14.36
CA SER A 191 0.61 1.97 15.31
C SER A 191 1.02 2.48 16.70
N PRO A 192 0.09 3.07 17.48
CA PRO A 192 0.37 3.50 18.85
C PRO A 192 0.93 2.40 19.75
N LEU A 193 0.60 1.13 19.47
CA LEU A 193 1.06 -0.02 20.24
C LEU A 193 2.56 -0.30 20.07
N SER A 194 3.16 0.13 18.97
CA SER A 194 4.55 -0.24 18.61
C SER A 194 5.44 0.94 18.25
N ALA A 195 4.89 2.10 17.89
CA ALA A 195 5.68 3.19 17.32
C ALA A 195 6.84 3.65 18.22
N ARG A 196 6.66 3.65 19.55
CA ARG A 196 7.71 4.02 20.50
C ARG A 196 8.85 2.99 20.60
N ASN A 197 8.65 1.77 20.07
CA ASN A 197 9.61 0.68 20.15
C ASN A 197 10.53 0.62 18.89
N GLY A 198 10.71 1.76 18.18
CA GLY A 198 11.66 1.85 17.07
C GLY A 198 11.06 2.23 15.71
N PHE A 199 9.83 2.76 15.66
CA PHE A 199 9.34 3.47 14.50
C PHE A 199 9.84 4.91 14.49
N PHE A 200 9.67 5.63 15.61
CA PHE A 200 10.24 6.97 15.75
C PHE A 200 11.76 6.91 15.75
N GLY A 201 12.38 7.76 14.94
CA GLY A 201 13.81 7.79 14.68
C GLY A 201 14.31 6.73 13.71
N SER A 202 13.44 5.93 13.09
CA SER A 202 13.82 4.95 12.06
C SER A 202 14.20 5.60 10.72
N ARG A 203 13.85 6.87 10.51
CA ARG A 203 14.17 7.70 9.35
C ARG A 203 13.87 7.02 8.01
N PRO A 204 12.64 6.54 7.80
CA PRO A 204 12.32 5.71 6.65
C PRO A 204 12.40 6.47 5.34
N PHE A 205 12.07 7.75 5.32
CA PHE A 205 11.98 8.57 4.10
C PHE A 205 13.36 8.93 3.57
N SER A 206 14.23 9.50 4.41
CA SER A 206 15.59 9.86 4.02
C SER A 206 16.43 8.61 3.67
N ARG A 207 16.28 7.51 4.42
CA ARG A 207 16.96 6.23 4.10
C ARG A 207 16.48 5.64 2.77
N THR A 208 15.20 5.74 2.46
CA THR A 208 14.66 5.30 1.17
C THR A 208 15.31 6.10 0.03
N ASN A 209 15.43 7.41 0.15
CA ASN A 209 16.07 8.24 -0.85
C ASN A 209 17.55 7.89 -1.03
N THR A 210 18.29 7.70 0.06
CA THR A 210 19.68 7.25 -0.01
C THR A 210 19.82 5.92 -0.78
N LEU A 211 18.92 4.95 -0.54
CA LEU A 211 18.96 3.67 -1.24
C LEU A 211 18.54 3.77 -2.72
N LEU A 212 17.67 4.71 -3.09
CA LEU A 212 17.35 5.00 -4.49
C LEU A 212 18.55 5.63 -5.22
N GLU A 213 19.23 6.61 -4.59
CA GLU A 213 20.41 7.27 -5.14
C GLU A 213 21.57 6.27 -5.34
N GLN A 214 21.75 5.32 -4.42
CA GLN A 214 22.73 4.23 -4.58
C GLN A 214 22.43 3.31 -5.78
N GLN A 215 21.19 3.23 -6.21
CA GLN A 215 20.75 2.52 -7.41
C GLN A 215 20.76 3.41 -8.68
N GLY A 216 21.23 4.67 -8.59
CA GLY A 216 21.22 5.63 -9.69
C GLY A 216 19.85 6.23 -10.01
N ALA A 217 18.88 6.06 -9.11
CA ALA A 217 17.53 6.62 -9.29
C ALA A 217 17.39 7.99 -8.62
N GLN A 218 16.47 8.80 -9.12
CA GLN A 218 16.12 10.07 -8.48
C GLN A 218 15.46 9.83 -7.12
N PRO A 219 15.74 10.64 -6.09
CA PRO A 219 15.03 10.58 -4.82
C PRO A 219 13.55 10.92 -4.98
N VAL A 220 12.73 10.44 -4.05
CA VAL A 220 11.33 10.82 -3.94
C VAL A 220 11.22 12.21 -3.33
N ASP A 221 10.45 13.10 -3.94
CA ASP A 221 9.96 14.30 -3.24
C ASP A 221 8.79 13.90 -2.33
N TRP A 222 9.09 13.73 -1.05
CA TRP A 222 8.11 13.31 -0.05
C TRP A 222 7.17 14.44 0.38
N LYS A 223 7.37 15.68 -0.09
CA LYS A 223 6.58 16.83 0.34
C LYS A 223 5.10 16.62 0.05
N LEU A 224 4.27 16.82 1.08
CA LEU A 224 2.81 16.82 1.01
C LEU A 224 2.28 18.25 1.22
N PRO A 225 1.06 18.56 0.67
CA PRO A 225 0.43 19.86 0.84
C PRO A 225 0.04 20.17 2.29
#